data_cfed41bed28b82a244cc952d7726ca89
#
_entry.id   cfed41bed28b82a244cc952d7726ca89
#
_cell.length_a   1.000
_cell.length_b   1.000
_cell.length_c   1.000
_cell.angle_alpha   90.00
_cell.angle_beta   90.00
_cell.angle_gamma   90.00
#
_symmetry.space_group_name_H-M   'P 1'
#
loop_
_entity.id
_entity.type
_entity.pdbx_description
1 polymer ?
#
loop_
_entity_poly.entity_id
_entity_poly.type
_entity_poly.pdbx_seq_one_letter_code
_entity_poly.pdbx_strand_id
1 'polypeptide(L)'
;MIDLILKGMNDFQTVNDIVNESVRNSSYYTVAISSCVFILYTLIVNLISYFKAKSKNKPLLEMSKAMKEMTENIVKLNAVLDKTFKEAERKEIHKCKNVIELAFRNFASHISQECEDIITHNNIEKNKVFITDNITKLVSTEYYKLYSILSYYEINEVNVANRLKEEWIKEVADNMIAIIYDGQEAISRINQLNNRLFVYIGEYSTYINNKTFNT
;
A
#
# COMPACT_ATOMS: atom_id res chain seq x y z
N MET A 1 -30.69 5.64 -1.02
CA MET A 1 -30.01 6.68 -0.24
C MET A 1 -29.42 6.12 1.05
N ILE A 2 -30.13 5.35 1.87
CA ILE A 2 -29.62 4.76 3.12
C ILE A 2 -28.52 3.74 2.85
N ASP A 3 -28.65 2.90 1.83
CA ASP A 3 -27.64 1.89 1.47
C ASP A 3 -26.31 2.51 0.98
N LEU A 4 -26.37 3.65 0.29
CA LEU A 4 -25.16 4.38 -0.13
C LEU A 4 -24.39 4.95 1.08
N ILE A 5 -25.13 5.43 2.08
CA ILE A 5 -24.53 5.94 3.32
C ILE A 5 -23.92 4.81 4.13
N LEU A 6 -24.58 3.65 4.23
CA LEU A 6 -24.06 2.47 4.92
C LEU A 6 -22.83 1.89 4.23
N LYS A 7 -22.79 1.89 2.89
CA LYS A 7 -21.62 1.45 2.11
C LYS A 7 -20.43 2.40 2.33
N GLY A 8 -20.65 3.72 2.28
CA GLY A 8 -19.63 4.73 2.58
C GLY A 8 -19.11 4.66 4.02
N MET A 9 -19.95 4.29 4.99
CA MET A 9 -19.53 4.09 6.39
C MET A 9 -18.67 2.83 6.55
N ASN A 10 -18.96 1.74 5.84
CA ASN A 10 -18.13 0.53 5.84
C ASN A 10 -16.75 0.78 5.22
N ASP A 11 -16.69 1.52 4.11
CA ASP A 11 -15.42 1.87 3.46
C ASP A 11 -14.58 2.77 4.39
N PHE A 12 -15.22 3.71 5.11
CA PHE A 12 -14.55 4.57 6.09
C PHE A 12 -14.03 3.78 7.30
N GLN A 13 -14.78 2.78 7.75
CA GLN A 13 -14.38 1.89 8.84
C GLN A 13 -13.16 1.05 8.46
N THR A 14 -13.13 0.52 7.23
CA THR A 14 -11.98 -0.24 6.71
C THR A 14 -10.71 0.62 6.61
N VAL A 15 -10.82 1.87 6.15
CA VAL A 15 -9.71 2.83 6.11
C VAL A 15 -9.21 3.17 7.51
N ASN A 16 -10.14 3.38 8.46
CA ASN A 16 -9.78 3.68 9.85
C ASN A 16 -9.08 2.50 10.54
N ASP A 17 -9.47 1.27 10.24
CA ASP A 17 -8.82 0.06 10.74
C ASP A 17 -7.40 -0.10 10.20
N ILE A 18 -7.19 0.20 8.91
CA ILE A 18 -5.86 0.19 8.26
C ILE A 18 -4.96 1.28 8.88
N VAL A 19 -5.49 2.49 9.11
CA VAL A 19 -4.74 3.59 9.74
C VAL A 19 -4.38 3.24 11.18
N ASN A 20 -5.33 2.69 11.96
CA ASN A 20 -5.08 2.28 13.34
C ASN A 20 -4.06 1.14 13.44
N GLU A 21 -4.07 0.20 12.49
CA GLU A 21 -3.06 -0.87 12.42
C GLU A 21 -1.68 -0.33 12.04
N SER A 22 -1.59 0.67 11.16
CA SER A 22 -0.35 1.37 10.80
C SER A 22 0.23 2.13 12.00
N VAL A 23 -0.60 2.88 12.75
CA VAL A 23 -0.20 3.58 13.98
C VAL A 23 0.26 2.59 15.06
N ARG A 24 -0.42 1.45 15.20
CA ARG A 24 -0.04 0.39 16.16
C ARG A 24 1.29 -0.24 15.80
N ASN A 25 1.58 -0.44 14.51
CA ASN A 25 2.89 -0.95 14.07
C ASN A 25 4.01 0.06 14.32
N SER A 26 3.79 1.36 14.11
CA SER A 26 4.75 2.43 14.50
C SER A 26 5.07 2.40 16.00
N SER A 27 4.07 2.10 16.84
CA SER A 27 4.26 1.94 18.28
C SER A 27 5.16 0.74 18.63
N TYR A 28 5.08 -0.37 17.89
CA TYR A 28 5.98 -1.52 18.10
C TYR A 28 7.45 -1.20 17.79
N TYR A 29 7.71 -0.36 16.78
CA TYR A 29 9.08 0.07 16.47
C TYR A 29 9.67 0.92 17.60
N THR A 30 8.88 1.83 18.14
CA THR A 30 9.31 2.67 19.26
C THR A 30 9.61 1.84 20.51
N VAL A 31 8.77 0.82 20.79
CA VAL A 31 8.99 -0.11 21.90
C VAL A 31 10.21 -1.00 21.65
N ALA A 32 10.43 -1.49 20.45
CA ALA A 32 11.60 -2.30 20.12
C ALA A 32 12.89 -1.51 20.25
N ILE A 33 12.94 -0.28 19.74
CA ILE A 33 14.11 0.61 19.86
C ILE A 33 14.38 0.96 21.33
N SER A 34 13.36 1.33 22.09
CA SER A 34 13.52 1.66 23.53
C SER A 34 13.97 0.45 24.34
N SER A 35 13.48 -0.76 24.01
CA SER A 35 13.93 -2.00 24.64
C SER A 35 15.40 -2.31 24.34
N CYS A 36 15.85 -2.10 23.09
CA CYS A 36 17.26 -2.25 22.72
C CYS A 36 18.16 -1.24 23.44
N VAL A 37 17.75 0.02 23.55
CA VAL A 37 18.46 1.06 24.30
C VAL A 37 18.53 0.71 25.78
N PHE A 38 17.45 0.21 26.37
CA PHE A 38 17.42 -0.21 27.76
C PHE A 38 18.33 -1.41 28.04
N ILE A 39 18.37 -2.40 27.15
CA ILE A 39 19.28 -3.55 27.23
C ILE A 39 20.73 -3.09 27.16
N LEU A 40 21.07 -2.21 26.20
CA LEU A 40 22.41 -1.62 26.08
C LEU A 40 22.81 -0.86 27.33
N TYR A 41 21.90 -0.03 27.87
CA TYR A 41 22.15 0.71 29.11
C TYR A 41 22.40 -0.23 30.30
N THR A 42 21.59 -1.28 30.44
CA THR A 42 21.73 -2.27 31.53
C THR A 42 23.03 -3.05 31.42
N LEU A 43 23.47 -3.40 30.21
CA LEU A 43 24.78 -4.03 29.96
C LEU A 43 25.92 -3.11 30.34
N ILE A 44 25.86 -1.83 29.97
CA ILE A 44 26.88 -0.85 30.31
C ILE A 44 26.99 -0.63 31.84
N VAL A 45 25.86 -0.48 32.52
CA VAL A 45 25.79 -0.30 33.98
C VAL A 45 26.31 -1.54 34.71
N ASN A 46 25.95 -2.75 34.28
CA ASN A 46 26.49 -3.99 34.83
C ASN A 46 27.99 -4.14 34.60
N LEU A 47 28.50 -3.72 33.43
CA LEU A 47 29.92 -3.70 33.11
C LEU A 47 30.68 -2.75 34.04
N ILE A 48 30.19 -1.52 34.23
CA ILE A 48 30.78 -0.53 35.14
C ILE A 48 30.77 -1.02 36.60
N SER A 49 29.69 -1.65 37.03
CA SER A 49 29.55 -2.22 38.37
C SER A 49 30.50 -3.40 38.59
N TYR A 50 30.68 -4.27 37.59
CA TYR A 50 31.66 -5.36 37.61
C TYR A 50 33.10 -4.85 37.72
N PHE A 51 33.46 -3.80 36.97
CA PHE A 51 34.79 -3.18 37.05
C PHE A 51 35.03 -2.50 38.39
N LYS A 52 34.06 -1.85 39.01
CA LYS A 52 34.14 -1.27 40.33
C LYS A 52 34.35 -2.31 41.43
N ALA A 53 33.74 -3.47 41.34
CA ALA A 53 33.82 -4.54 42.33
C ALA A 53 35.16 -5.32 42.31
N LYS A 54 35.88 -5.32 41.18
CA LYS A 54 37.03 -6.19 40.92
C LYS A 54 38.39 -5.46 40.87
N SER A 55 38.46 -4.26 41.41
CA SER A 55 39.60 -3.32 41.33
C SER A 55 40.91 -3.80 42.02
N LYS A 56 41.08 -5.07 42.34
CA LYS A 56 42.31 -5.44 43.11
C LYS A 56 43.28 -6.46 42.53
N ASN A 57 43.02 -7.32 41.57
CA ASN A 57 44.09 -8.16 41.00
C ASN A 57 43.64 -9.09 39.88
N LYS A 58 43.63 -8.67 38.66
CA LYS A 58 43.86 -9.36 37.37
C LYS A 58 43.20 -8.63 36.18
N PRO A 59 43.73 -7.47 35.75
CA PRO A 59 42.84 -6.59 34.96
C PRO A 59 42.83 -6.80 33.45
N LEU A 60 43.98 -7.09 32.83
CA LEU A 60 44.09 -6.92 31.37
C LEU A 60 43.57 -8.09 30.55
N LEU A 61 43.75 -9.32 30.99
CA LEU A 61 43.31 -10.50 30.20
C LEU A 61 41.82 -10.74 30.29
N GLU A 62 41.22 -10.52 31.47
CA GLU A 62 39.78 -10.63 31.67
C GLU A 62 39.00 -9.47 31.00
N MET A 63 39.62 -8.28 30.98
CA MET A 63 39.10 -7.12 30.27
C MET A 63 39.09 -7.34 28.76
N SER A 64 40.13 -7.91 28.18
CA SER A 64 40.19 -8.28 26.77
C SER A 64 39.16 -9.34 26.40
N LYS A 65 38.90 -10.34 27.28
CA LYS A 65 37.88 -11.34 27.09
C LYS A 65 36.45 -10.74 27.11
N ALA A 66 36.18 -9.89 28.12
CA ALA A 66 34.88 -9.23 28.24
C ALA A 66 34.63 -8.27 27.06
N MET A 67 35.65 -7.56 26.59
CA MET A 67 35.53 -6.73 25.38
C MET A 67 35.25 -7.58 24.13
N LYS A 68 35.89 -8.73 23.98
CA LYS A 68 35.66 -9.63 22.86
C LYS A 68 34.23 -10.19 22.89
N GLU A 69 33.74 -10.65 24.04
CA GLU A 69 32.36 -11.12 24.20
C GLU A 69 31.34 -9.99 23.95
N MET A 70 31.63 -8.77 24.40
CA MET A 70 30.79 -7.60 24.12
C MET A 70 30.76 -7.28 22.64
N THR A 71 31.89 -7.33 21.94
CA THR A 71 31.95 -7.11 20.49
C THR A 71 31.14 -8.18 19.72
N GLU A 72 31.29 -9.45 20.11
CA GLU A 72 30.52 -10.56 19.53
C GLU A 72 28.99 -10.40 19.75
N ASN A 73 28.62 -9.94 20.94
CA ASN A 73 27.19 -9.68 21.24
C ASN A 73 26.64 -8.47 20.48
N ILE A 74 27.44 -7.41 20.29
CA ILE A 74 27.05 -6.27 19.45
C ILE A 74 26.86 -6.71 17.98
N VAL A 75 27.76 -7.53 17.44
CA VAL A 75 27.66 -8.06 16.08
C VAL A 75 26.38 -8.91 15.93
N LYS A 76 26.08 -9.79 16.91
CA LYS A 76 24.86 -10.59 16.92
C LYS A 76 23.61 -9.71 17.01
N LEU A 77 23.62 -8.70 17.87
CA LEU A 77 22.51 -7.76 18.02
C LEU A 77 22.26 -6.99 16.73
N ASN A 78 23.32 -6.49 16.09
CA ASN A 78 23.21 -5.80 14.80
C ASN A 78 22.65 -6.72 13.71
N ALA A 79 23.05 -7.99 13.66
CA ALA A 79 22.51 -8.95 12.71
C ALA A 79 21.00 -9.24 12.95
N VAL A 80 20.57 -9.32 14.22
CA VAL A 80 19.16 -9.47 14.57
C VAL A 80 18.35 -8.23 14.20
N LEU A 81 18.88 -7.05 14.51
CA LEU A 81 18.25 -5.77 14.15
C LEU A 81 18.09 -5.65 12.64
N ASP A 82 19.15 -5.91 11.87
CA ASP A 82 19.12 -5.86 10.39
C ASP A 82 18.07 -6.84 9.81
N LYS A 83 18.00 -8.05 10.35
CA LYS A 83 16.98 -9.02 9.98
C LYS A 83 15.56 -8.51 10.29
N THR A 84 15.36 -7.94 11.48
CA THR A 84 14.06 -7.43 11.91
C THR A 84 13.62 -6.24 11.05
N PHE A 85 14.54 -5.32 10.73
CA PHE A 85 14.24 -4.20 9.84
C PHE A 85 13.87 -4.68 8.44
N LYS A 86 14.64 -5.62 7.86
CA LYS A 86 14.33 -6.20 6.54
C LYS A 86 12.98 -6.93 6.51
N GLU A 87 12.63 -7.64 7.58
CA GLU A 87 11.31 -8.30 7.68
C GLU A 87 10.17 -7.29 7.80
N ALA A 88 10.37 -6.20 8.54
CA ALA A 88 9.39 -5.14 8.67
C ALA A 88 9.18 -4.40 7.34
N GLU A 89 10.26 -4.02 6.67
CA GLU A 89 10.23 -3.40 5.35
C GLU A 89 9.50 -4.28 4.32
N ARG A 90 9.80 -5.58 4.29
CA ARG A 90 9.09 -6.54 3.42
C ARG A 90 7.59 -6.60 3.69
N LYS A 91 7.16 -6.56 4.95
CA LYS A 91 5.73 -6.54 5.32
C LYS A 91 5.06 -5.27 4.85
N GLU A 92 5.73 -4.13 4.99
CA GLU A 92 5.21 -2.84 4.57
C GLU A 92 5.07 -2.76 3.05
N ILE A 93 6.08 -3.21 2.30
CA ILE A 93 6.02 -3.35 0.84
C ILE A 93 4.86 -4.26 0.43
N HIS A 94 4.69 -5.39 1.09
CA HIS A 94 3.60 -6.32 0.76
C HIS A 94 2.22 -5.72 1.01
N LYS A 95 2.05 -5.01 2.13
CA LYS A 95 0.80 -4.28 2.42
C LYS A 95 0.51 -3.22 1.36
N CYS A 96 1.51 -2.44 0.98
CA CYS A 96 1.35 -1.41 -0.05
C CYS A 96 0.95 -2.03 -1.40
N LYS A 97 1.57 -3.13 -1.81
CA LYS A 97 1.20 -3.86 -3.04
C LYS A 97 -0.27 -4.31 -3.01
N ASN A 98 -0.72 -4.86 -1.90
CA ASN A 98 -2.11 -5.30 -1.74
C ASN A 98 -3.09 -4.12 -1.82
N VAL A 99 -2.73 -2.98 -1.23
CA VAL A 99 -3.57 -1.77 -1.31
C VAL A 99 -3.64 -1.23 -2.73
N ILE A 100 -2.52 -1.20 -3.45
CA ILE A 100 -2.50 -0.79 -4.87
C ILE A 100 -3.45 -1.68 -5.66
N GLU A 101 -3.34 -3.00 -5.54
CA GLU A 101 -4.22 -3.93 -6.26
C GLU A 101 -5.69 -3.74 -5.89
N LEU A 102 -6.01 -3.63 -4.61
CA LEU A 102 -7.37 -3.41 -4.13
C LEU A 102 -7.95 -2.09 -4.64
N ALA A 103 -7.17 -1.02 -4.63
CA ALA A 103 -7.58 0.29 -5.12
C ALA A 103 -7.91 0.26 -6.62
N PHE A 104 -7.12 -0.44 -7.43
CA PHE A 104 -7.42 -0.64 -8.85
C PHE A 104 -8.64 -1.54 -9.08
N ARG A 105 -8.83 -2.58 -8.25
CA ARG A 105 -10.05 -3.41 -8.31
C ARG A 105 -11.31 -2.59 -8.01
N ASN A 106 -11.27 -1.72 -7.00
CA ASN A 106 -12.38 -0.82 -6.67
C ASN A 106 -12.66 0.17 -7.80
N PHE A 107 -11.62 0.80 -8.36
CA PHE A 107 -11.71 1.66 -9.52
C PHE A 107 -12.44 0.96 -10.69
N ALA A 108 -12.02 -0.23 -11.06
CA ALA A 108 -12.61 -0.98 -12.16
C ALA A 108 -14.04 -1.47 -11.85
N SER A 109 -14.32 -1.90 -10.62
CA SER A 109 -15.63 -2.40 -10.19
C SER A 109 -16.71 -1.33 -10.31
N HIS A 110 -16.44 -0.09 -9.89
CA HIS A 110 -17.40 1.00 -9.99
C HIS A 110 -17.67 1.37 -11.45
N ILE A 111 -16.62 1.44 -12.28
CA ILE A 111 -16.78 1.72 -13.72
C ILE A 111 -17.58 0.59 -14.40
N SER A 112 -17.28 -0.69 -14.06
CA SER A 112 -18.02 -1.83 -14.59
C SER A 112 -19.50 -1.73 -14.29
N GLN A 113 -19.85 -1.51 -13.02
CA GLN A 113 -21.23 -1.46 -12.57
C GLN A 113 -22.04 -0.39 -13.31
N GLU A 114 -21.52 0.83 -13.39
CA GLU A 114 -22.20 1.94 -14.06
C GLU A 114 -22.31 1.73 -15.57
N CYS A 115 -21.27 1.16 -16.21
CA CYS A 115 -21.33 0.84 -17.63
C CYS A 115 -22.32 -0.31 -17.94
N GLU A 116 -22.39 -1.33 -17.08
CA GLU A 116 -23.38 -2.42 -17.20
C GLU A 116 -24.81 -1.89 -17.09
N ASP A 117 -25.05 -0.97 -16.16
CA ASP A 117 -26.36 -0.32 -16.01
C ASP A 117 -26.74 0.50 -17.27
N ILE A 118 -25.79 1.19 -17.87
CA ILE A 118 -25.99 1.91 -19.13
C ILE A 118 -26.30 0.93 -20.27
N ILE A 119 -25.57 -0.16 -20.40
CA ILE A 119 -25.78 -1.16 -21.45
C ILE A 119 -27.19 -1.83 -21.34
N THR A 120 -27.63 -2.07 -20.10
CA THR A 120 -28.86 -2.83 -19.83
C THR A 120 -30.12 -1.99 -19.87
N HIS A 121 -30.07 -0.74 -19.37
CA HIS A 121 -31.29 0.04 -19.09
C HIS A 121 -31.45 1.29 -19.97
N ASN A 122 -30.42 1.75 -20.69
CA ASN A 122 -30.47 2.99 -21.44
C ASN A 122 -30.70 2.79 -22.94
N ASN A 123 -31.52 3.68 -23.53
CA ASN A 123 -31.62 3.81 -24.98
C ASN A 123 -30.36 4.52 -25.52
N ILE A 124 -29.33 3.72 -25.78
CA ILE A 124 -27.93 4.15 -26.05
C ILE A 124 -27.89 5.11 -27.24
N GLU A 125 -28.65 4.87 -28.30
CA GLU A 125 -28.58 5.68 -29.53
C GLU A 125 -29.11 7.09 -29.36
N LYS A 126 -30.16 7.30 -28.53
CA LYS A 126 -30.80 8.61 -28.36
C LYS A 126 -29.99 9.55 -27.44
N ASN A 127 -29.11 9.03 -26.61
CA ASN A 127 -28.42 9.79 -25.57
C ASN A 127 -26.89 9.78 -25.70
N LYS A 128 -26.35 9.59 -26.90
CA LYS A 128 -24.92 9.34 -27.13
C LYS A 128 -24.02 10.39 -26.46
N VAL A 129 -24.27 11.68 -26.67
CA VAL A 129 -23.44 12.76 -26.10
C VAL A 129 -23.48 12.72 -24.57
N PHE A 130 -24.68 12.61 -24.00
CA PHE A 130 -24.87 12.54 -22.54
C PHE A 130 -24.16 11.34 -21.90
N ILE A 131 -24.27 10.16 -22.55
CA ILE A 131 -23.61 8.94 -22.06
C ILE A 131 -22.09 9.09 -22.12
N THR A 132 -21.56 9.62 -23.23
CA THR A 132 -20.11 9.87 -23.39
C THR A 132 -19.57 10.79 -22.31
N ASP A 133 -20.25 11.90 -22.05
CA ASP A 133 -19.86 12.85 -20.99
C ASP A 133 -19.93 12.21 -19.61
N ASN A 134 -20.96 11.43 -19.33
CA ASN A 134 -21.11 10.73 -18.05
C ASN A 134 -20.01 9.69 -17.81
N ILE A 135 -19.66 8.89 -18.83
CA ILE A 135 -18.58 7.91 -18.72
C ILE A 135 -17.23 8.60 -18.48
N THR A 136 -16.94 9.66 -19.22
CA THR A 136 -15.68 10.42 -19.03
C THR A 136 -15.61 11.01 -17.63
N LYS A 137 -16.72 11.56 -17.13
CA LYS A 137 -16.79 12.11 -15.78
C LYS A 137 -16.68 11.03 -14.70
N LEU A 138 -17.32 9.89 -14.91
CA LEU A 138 -17.22 8.71 -14.03
C LEU A 138 -15.77 8.25 -13.90
N VAL A 139 -15.11 7.96 -15.02
CA VAL A 139 -13.71 7.49 -15.02
C VAL A 139 -12.78 8.50 -14.36
N SER A 140 -12.97 9.81 -14.65
CA SER A 140 -12.22 10.86 -14.00
C SER A 140 -12.44 10.88 -12.49
N THR A 141 -13.68 10.76 -12.04
CA THR A 141 -14.03 10.74 -10.61
C THR A 141 -13.40 9.55 -9.90
N GLU A 142 -13.49 8.37 -10.48
CA GLU A 142 -12.90 7.15 -9.91
C GLU A 142 -11.36 7.20 -9.92
N TYR A 143 -10.77 7.80 -10.95
CA TYR A 143 -9.32 8.03 -10.99
C TYR A 143 -8.86 8.94 -9.85
N TYR A 144 -9.55 10.03 -9.56
CA TYR A 144 -9.16 10.92 -8.45
C TYR A 144 -9.43 10.29 -7.08
N LYS A 145 -10.41 9.38 -6.94
CA LYS A 145 -10.55 8.56 -5.74
C LYS A 145 -9.35 7.61 -5.57
N LEU A 146 -8.95 6.93 -6.65
CA LEU A 146 -7.76 6.09 -6.68
C LEU A 146 -6.50 6.90 -6.29
N TYR A 147 -6.32 8.08 -6.89
CA TYR A 147 -5.23 9.00 -6.55
C TYR A 147 -5.25 9.36 -5.06
N SER A 148 -6.40 9.71 -4.52
CA SER A 148 -6.55 10.04 -3.10
C SER A 148 -6.16 8.87 -2.20
N ILE A 149 -6.59 7.64 -2.50
CA ILE A 149 -6.22 6.45 -1.72
C ILE A 149 -4.70 6.23 -1.77
N LEU A 150 -4.08 6.29 -2.94
CA LEU A 150 -2.65 6.03 -3.11
C LEU A 150 -1.77 7.16 -2.58
N SER A 151 -2.31 8.37 -2.41
CA SER A 151 -1.58 9.52 -1.85
C SER A 151 -1.21 9.36 -0.37
N TYR A 152 -1.85 8.44 0.35
CA TYR A 152 -1.50 8.12 1.73
C TYR A 152 -0.25 7.22 1.86
N TYR A 153 0.26 6.70 0.73
CA TYR A 153 1.39 5.79 0.74
C TYR A 153 2.64 6.45 0.15
N GLU A 154 3.70 6.42 0.93
CA GLU A 154 5.01 6.92 0.55
C GLU A 154 6.03 5.80 0.68
N ILE A 155 6.78 5.53 -0.40
CA ILE A 155 7.83 4.50 -0.46
C ILE A 155 9.09 5.17 -1.01
N ASN A 156 10.20 5.03 -0.29
CA ASN A 156 11.48 5.65 -0.64
C ASN A 156 11.34 7.16 -0.91
N GLU A 157 10.63 7.87 -0.04
CA GLU A 157 10.39 9.33 -0.12
C GLU A 157 9.57 9.75 -1.36
N VAL A 158 8.96 8.80 -2.05
CA VAL A 158 8.12 9.07 -3.21
C VAL A 158 6.68 8.65 -2.92
N ASN A 159 5.75 9.60 -3.08
CA ASN A 159 4.34 9.32 -2.97
C ASN A 159 3.88 8.42 -4.12
N VAL A 160 3.18 7.32 -3.79
CA VAL A 160 2.74 6.31 -4.77
C VAL A 160 1.78 6.91 -5.80
N ALA A 161 0.91 7.85 -5.40
CA ALA A 161 -0.03 8.50 -6.31
C ALA A 161 0.68 9.27 -7.44
N ASN A 162 1.89 9.78 -7.23
CA ASN A 162 2.66 10.47 -8.26
C ASN A 162 3.12 9.56 -9.41
N ARG A 163 2.89 8.25 -9.29
CA ARG A 163 3.15 7.27 -10.37
C ARG A 163 1.93 7.03 -11.27
N LEU A 164 0.74 7.51 -10.88
CA LEU A 164 -0.45 7.46 -11.71
C LEU A 164 -0.30 8.39 -12.92
N LYS A 165 -0.89 8.00 -14.04
CA LYS A 165 -0.86 8.77 -15.28
C LYS A 165 -2.26 9.29 -15.60
N GLU A 166 -2.40 10.59 -15.79
CA GLU A 166 -3.68 11.19 -16.16
C GLU A 166 -4.19 10.72 -17.53
N GLU A 167 -3.28 10.31 -18.43
CA GLU A 167 -3.62 9.76 -19.75
C GLU A 167 -4.54 8.53 -19.62
N TRP A 168 -4.46 7.78 -18.53
CA TRP A 168 -5.32 6.63 -18.27
C TRP A 168 -6.80 6.98 -18.18
N ILE A 169 -7.14 8.20 -17.75
CA ILE A 169 -8.54 8.67 -17.71
C ILE A 169 -9.12 8.60 -19.12
N LYS A 170 -8.42 9.18 -20.09
CA LYS A 170 -8.87 9.20 -21.47
C LYS A 170 -8.86 7.80 -22.08
N GLU A 171 -7.81 7.04 -21.86
CA GLU A 171 -7.67 5.68 -22.40
C GLU A 171 -8.81 4.78 -21.93
N VAL A 172 -9.11 4.76 -20.62
CA VAL A 172 -10.20 3.96 -20.06
C VAL A 172 -11.56 4.46 -20.56
N ALA A 173 -11.81 5.77 -20.54
CA ALA A 173 -13.08 6.34 -20.98
C ALA A 173 -13.35 6.03 -22.45
N ASP A 174 -12.39 6.25 -23.34
CA ASP A 174 -12.53 5.99 -24.78
C ASP A 174 -12.84 4.50 -25.06
N ASN A 175 -12.17 3.58 -24.35
CA ASN A 175 -12.42 2.15 -24.50
C ASN A 175 -13.80 1.73 -23.96
N MET A 176 -14.22 2.25 -22.81
CA MET A 176 -15.56 1.97 -22.28
C MET A 176 -16.65 2.48 -23.22
N ILE A 177 -16.50 3.69 -23.73
CA ILE A 177 -17.41 4.28 -24.72
C ILE A 177 -17.46 3.41 -25.99
N ALA A 178 -16.30 2.99 -26.52
CA ALA A 178 -16.25 2.13 -27.70
C ALA A 178 -17.02 0.81 -27.49
N ILE A 179 -16.84 0.16 -26.34
CA ILE A 179 -17.54 -1.10 -26.02
C ILE A 179 -19.06 -0.87 -25.87
N ILE A 180 -19.49 0.21 -25.22
CA ILE A 180 -20.91 0.53 -25.05
C ILE A 180 -21.60 0.69 -26.42
N TYR A 181 -20.90 1.23 -27.43
CA TYR A 181 -21.43 1.48 -28.77
C TYR A 181 -21.08 0.41 -29.81
N ASP A 182 -20.50 -0.74 -29.41
CA ASP A 182 -20.04 -1.81 -30.33
C ASP A 182 -21.24 -2.53 -31.01
N GLY A 183 -22.37 -2.19 -31.09
CA GLY A 183 -23.49 -2.81 -31.82
C GLY A 183 -23.75 -4.30 -31.57
N GLN A 184 -22.99 -4.96 -30.69
CA GLN A 184 -23.17 -6.34 -30.29
C GLN A 184 -24.30 -6.49 -29.25
N GLU A 185 -24.67 -7.74 -28.97
CA GLU A 185 -25.63 -8.04 -27.90
C GLU A 185 -25.10 -7.54 -26.52
N ALA A 186 -26.01 -7.13 -25.63
CA ALA A 186 -25.71 -6.59 -24.33
C ALA A 186 -24.75 -7.48 -23.52
N ILE A 187 -25.00 -8.80 -23.50
CA ILE A 187 -24.16 -9.77 -22.78
C ILE A 187 -22.73 -9.78 -23.32
N SER A 188 -22.57 -9.72 -24.66
CA SER A 188 -21.24 -9.68 -25.29
C SER A 188 -20.48 -8.42 -24.90
N ARG A 189 -21.12 -7.26 -24.91
CA ARG A 189 -20.53 -5.98 -24.50
C ARG A 189 -20.15 -5.97 -23.02
N ILE A 190 -20.96 -6.51 -22.13
CA ILE A 190 -20.65 -6.63 -20.70
C ILE A 190 -19.42 -7.52 -20.50
N ASN A 191 -19.33 -8.65 -21.19
CA ASN A 191 -18.16 -9.51 -21.11
C ASN A 191 -16.90 -8.84 -21.63
N GLN A 192 -16.96 -8.10 -22.73
CA GLN A 192 -15.82 -7.32 -23.26
C GLN A 192 -15.37 -6.24 -22.27
N LEU A 193 -16.33 -5.50 -21.69
CA LEU A 193 -16.10 -4.48 -20.70
C LEU A 193 -15.35 -5.03 -19.47
N ASN A 194 -15.85 -6.11 -18.89
CA ASN A 194 -15.23 -6.75 -17.72
C ASN A 194 -13.83 -7.28 -18.03
N ASN A 195 -13.65 -7.91 -19.19
CA ASN A 195 -12.35 -8.37 -19.63
C ASN A 195 -11.35 -7.21 -19.81
N ARG A 196 -11.79 -6.10 -20.42
CA ARG A 196 -10.93 -4.94 -20.63
C ARG A 196 -10.54 -4.25 -19.34
N LEU A 197 -11.48 -4.09 -18.41
CA LEU A 197 -11.18 -3.56 -17.06
C LEU A 197 -10.23 -4.46 -16.28
N PHE A 198 -10.38 -5.78 -16.38
CA PHE A 198 -9.46 -6.72 -15.77
C PHE A 198 -8.03 -6.57 -16.32
N VAL A 199 -7.88 -6.37 -17.63
CA VAL A 199 -6.57 -6.09 -18.25
C VAL A 199 -5.98 -4.81 -17.68
N TYR A 200 -6.75 -3.72 -17.56
CA TYR A 200 -6.27 -2.46 -16.99
C TYR A 200 -5.84 -2.61 -15.53
N ILE A 201 -6.57 -3.37 -14.70
CA ILE A 201 -6.15 -3.66 -13.32
C ILE A 201 -4.75 -4.29 -13.34
N GLY A 202 -4.53 -5.30 -14.18
CA GLY A 202 -3.25 -5.99 -14.28
C GLY A 202 -2.12 -5.09 -14.77
N GLU A 203 -2.33 -4.36 -15.87
CA GLU A 203 -1.33 -3.50 -16.48
C GLU A 203 -0.95 -2.32 -15.58
N TYR A 204 -1.95 -1.60 -15.05
CA TYR A 204 -1.71 -0.38 -14.28
C TYR A 204 -1.17 -0.68 -12.89
N SER A 205 -1.70 -1.69 -12.19
CA SER A 205 -1.15 -2.10 -10.89
C SER A 205 0.27 -2.62 -11.03
N THR A 206 0.57 -3.38 -12.08
CA THR A 206 1.94 -3.84 -12.37
C THR A 206 2.88 -2.67 -12.68
N TYR A 207 2.42 -1.69 -13.47
CA TYR A 207 3.21 -0.49 -13.74
C TYR A 207 3.55 0.26 -12.46
N ILE A 208 2.55 0.52 -11.61
CA ILE A 208 2.76 1.22 -10.32
C ILE A 208 3.70 0.41 -9.42
N ASN A 209 3.49 -0.90 -9.30
CA ASN A 209 4.35 -1.77 -8.50
C ASN A 209 5.80 -1.75 -8.99
N ASN A 210 6.03 -1.84 -10.29
CA ASN A 210 7.37 -1.81 -10.87
C ASN A 210 8.06 -0.46 -10.64
N LYS A 211 7.32 0.65 -10.77
CA LYS A 211 7.85 1.99 -10.57
C LYS A 211 8.06 2.36 -9.10
N THR A 212 7.41 1.66 -8.20
CA THR A 212 7.49 1.93 -6.75
C THR A 212 8.52 1.06 -6.06
N PHE A 213 8.65 -0.22 -6.44
CA PHE A 213 9.43 -1.22 -5.70
C PHE A 213 10.67 -1.74 -6.43
N ASN A 214 10.83 -1.46 -7.75
CA ASN A 214 11.95 -1.94 -8.55
C ASN A 214 12.88 -0.80 -9.01
N THR A 215 12.79 0.37 -8.40
CA THR A 215 13.76 1.47 -8.49
C THR A 215 14.69 1.38 -7.29
#